data_9c30870f238fca099d6f2781b70a3bfb
#
_entry.id   9c30870f238fca099d6f2781b70a3bfb
#
_cell.length_a   1.000
_cell.length_b   1.000
_cell.length_c   1.000
_cell.angle_alpha   90.00
_cell.angle_beta   90.00
_cell.angle_gamma   90.00
#
_symmetry.space_group_name_H-M   'P 1'
#
loop_
_entity.id
_entity.type
_entity.pdbx_description
1 polymer ?
#
loop_
_entity_poly.entity_id
_entity_poly.type
_entity_poly.pdbx_seq_one_letter_code
_entity_poly.pdbx_strand_id
1 'polypeptide(L)'
;LRNQRKLGRFIADKAARHRFQSPLLWTTSPEQVHLLDHLEYDGLVYDCDRDWEELPPLWEGALANNADIVFAASPLLADRLAPCSSNVALLPNGVNFPLFSRPSDLSYDPLPQTTGPVLGWAGTIRPELDLEPLLYAARTMPRWTFVLLGPQGEGNSLLPRLRQLPNVVLPGGCPMAQVPDWLYRCDVLLDFLRDDRTCDDLVSCRMLEYLATGRPVVSMLWPDQIEPLPDVVYGAHSDQEFLTLCRHALDEPPNFAAQRRRSHAAAASWPLRCTQVVNILTTAGLL
;
A
#
# COMPACT_ATOMS: atom_id res chain seq x y z
N LEU A 1 8.42 -24.47 -17.27
CA LEU A 1 9.01 -24.31 -18.62
C LEU A 1 7.99 -24.45 -19.77
N ARG A 2 7.20 -25.55 -19.86
CA ARG A 2 6.27 -25.77 -20.99
C ARG A 2 5.12 -24.76 -21.05
N ASN A 3 4.64 -24.29 -19.89
CA ASN A 3 3.56 -23.29 -19.81
C ASN A 3 4.10 -21.88 -20.13
N GLN A 4 5.30 -21.55 -19.72
CA GLN A 4 5.92 -20.27 -19.99
C GLN A 4 6.20 -20.05 -21.48
N ARG A 5 6.68 -21.09 -22.19
CA ARG A 5 6.84 -21.00 -23.64
C ARG A 5 5.51 -20.77 -24.37
N LYS A 6 4.40 -21.36 -23.88
CA LYS A 6 3.06 -21.09 -24.43
C LYS A 6 2.60 -19.66 -24.13
N LEU A 7 2.85 -19.19 -22.91
CA LEU A 7 2.52 -17.83 -22.48
C LEU A 7 3.35 -16.81 -23.28
N GLY A 8 4.66 -17.02 -23.42
CA GLY A 8 5.52 -16.15 -24.22
C GLY A 8 5.05 -16.02 -25.66
N ARG A 9 4.72 -17.15 -26.33
CA ARG A 9 4.15 -17.12 -27.68
C ARG A 9 2.81 -16.37 -27.73
N PHE A 10 1.94 -16.59 -26.75
CA PHE A 10 0.66 -15.87 -26.68
C PHE A 10 0.86 -14.36 -26.56
N ILE A 11 1.80 -13.91 -25.70
CA ILE A 11 2.14 -12.50 -25.53
C ILE A 11 2.73 -11.94 -26.83
N ALA A 12 3.68 -12.65 -27.46
CA ALA A 12 4.29 -12.25 -28.73
C ALA A 12 3.25 -12.09 -29.84
N ASP A 13 2.32 -13.06 -29.98
CA ASP A 13 1.21 -12.98 -30.93
C ASP A 13 0.30 -11.76 -30.65
N LYS A 14 0.05 -11.44 -29.38
CA LYS A 14 -0.74 -10.27 -29.01
C LYS A 14 -0.01 -8.98 -29.33
N ALA A 15 1.28 -8.87 -28.96
CA ALA A 15 2.12 -7.73 -29.29
C ALA A 15 2.15 -7.46 -30.80
N ALA A 16 2.35 -8.49 -31.62
CA ALA A 16 2.33 -8.38 -33.07
C ALA A 16 0.97 -7.90 -33.63
N ARG A 17 -0.15 -8.43 -33.09
CA ARG A 17 -1.51 -7.97 -33.49
C ARG A 17 -1.78 -6.52 -33.16
N HIS A 18 -1.22 -6.02 -32.05
CA HIS A 18 -1.31 -4.61 -31.64
C HIS A 18 -0.21 -3.75 -32.25
N ARG A 19 0.62 -4.31 -33.15
CA ARG A 19 1.70 -3.62 -33.86
C ARG A 19 2.72 -2.97 -32.94
N PHE A 20 3.00 -3.58 -31.77
CA PHE A 20 4.13 -3.17 -30.96
C PHE A 20 5.41 -3.41 -31.76
N GLN A 21 6.18 -2.35 -31.93
CA GLN A 21 7.54 -2.42 -32.48
C GLN A 21 8.47 -2.00 -31.37
N SER A 22 9.49 -2.81 -31.07
CA SER A 22 10.49 -2.49 -30.06
C SER A 22 9.89 -2.12 -28.68
N PRO A 23 9.08 -3.01 -28.07
CA PRO A 23 8.40 -2.69 -26.82
C PRO A 23 9.39 -2.65 -25.65
N LEU A 24 9.16 -1.71 -24.74
CA LEU A 24 9.73 -1.77 -23.39
C LEU A 24 8.98 -2.84 -22.58
N LEU A 25 9.68 -3.87 -22.13
CA LEU A 25 9.11 -4.90 -21.27
C LEU A 25 9.19 -4.46 -19.81
N TRP A 26 8.02 -4.32 -19.16
CA TRP A 26 7.91 -3.98 -17.75
C TRP A 26 7.40 -5.18 -16.97
N THR A 27 8.15 -5.62 -15.96
CA THR A 27 7.81 -6.79 -15.15
C THR A 27 7.92 -6.51 -13.66
N THR A 28 6.99 -7.09 -12.88
CA THR A 28 6.93 -6.94 -11.42
C THR A 28 7.19 -8.25 -10.67
N SER A 29 7.26 -9.40 -11.37
CA SER A 29 7.44 -10.70 -10.73
C SER A 29 8.70 -11.41 -11.21
N PRO A 30 9.55 -11.91 -10.30
CA PRO A 30 10.74 -12.70 -10.64
C PRO A 30 10.47 -13.95 -11.49
N GLU A 31 9.30 -14.56 -11.38
CA GLU A 31 8.91 -15.72 -12.21
C GLU A 31 8.95 -15.39 -13.70
N GLN A 32 8.80 -14.12 -14.07
CA GLN A 32 8.75 -13.68 -15.46
C GLN A 32 10.12 -13.73 -16.13
N VAL A 33 11.21 -13.94 -15.40
CA VAL A 33 12.54 -14.19 -15.97
C VAL A 33 12.52 -15.31 -17.00
N HIS A 34 11.66 -16.31 -16.81
CA HIS A 34 11.51 -17.43 -17.74
C HIS A 34 10.77 -17.10 -19.04
N LEU A 35 10.20 -15.90 -19.17
CA LEU A 35 9.54 -15.43 -20.39
C LEU A 35 10.50 -14.67 -21.30
N LEU A 36 11.61 -14.16 -20.77
CA LEU A 36 12.55 -13.28 -21.49
C LEU A 36 13.06 -13.94 -22.80
N ASP A 37 13.39 -15.23 -22.76
CA ASP A 37 13.86 -15.98 -23.96
C ASP A 37 12.77 -16.17 -25.04
N HIS A 38 11.53 -15.76 -24.77
CA HIS A 38 10.39 -16.01 -25.64
C HIS A 38 9.69 -14.73 -26.10
N LEU A 39 10.23 -13.57 -25.74
CA LEU A 39 9.72 -12.24 -26.07
C LEU A 39 10.80 -11.42 -26.77
N GLU A 40 10.39 -10.62 -27.74
CA GLU A 40 11.23 -9.59 -28.34
C GLU A 40 10.91 -8.26 -27.67
N TYR A 41 11.95 -7.56 -27.22
CA TYR A 41 11.86 -6.26 -26.55
C TYR A 41 13.17 -5.48 -26.73
N ASP A 42 13.09 -4.15 -26.71
CA ASP A 42 14.26 -3.26 -26.82
C ASP A 42 14.78 -2.79 -25.46
N GLY A 43 13.99 -2.94 -24.42
CA GLY A 43 14.37 -2.62 -23.05
C GLY A 43 13.61 -3.43 -22.04
N LEU A 44 14.23 -3.69 -20.90
CA LEU A 44 13.65 -4.45 -19.79
C LEU A 44 13.70 -3.63 -18.50
N VAL A 45 12.53 -3.43 -17.89
CA VAL A 45 12.39 -2.83 -16.57
C VAL A 45 11.89 -3.89 -15.59
N TYR A 46 12.61 -4.05 -14.50
CA TYR A 46 12.13 -4.80 -13.34
C TYR A 46 11.68 -3.83 -12.24
N ASP A 47 10.41 -3.93 -11.84
CA ASP A 47 9.78 -3.12 -10.81
C ASP A 47 9.53 -3.98 -9.57
N CYS A 48 10.46 -3.91 -8.62
CA CYS A 48 10.45 -4.67 -7.38
C CYS A 48 9.63 -3.93 -6.33
N ASP A 49 8.35 -4.29 -6.20
CA ASP A 49 7.37 -3.67 -5.33
C ASP A 49 7.29 -4.30 -3.93
N ARG A 50 7.97 -5.43 -3.71
CA ARG A 50 7.96 -6.17 -2.42
C ARG A 50 9.12 -7.16 -2.33
N ASP A 51 9.29 -7.76 -1.16
CA ASP A 51 10.13 -8.94 -1.01
C ASP A 51 9.44 -10.19 -1.61
N TRP A 52 10.23 -11.03 -2.28
CA TRP A 52 9.80 -12.25 -2.95
C TRP A 52 10.39 -13.49 -2.28
N GLU A 53 10.37 -13.53 -0.93
CA GLU A 53 10.95 -14.63 -0.13
C GLU A 53 10.41 -16.01 -0.50
N GLU A 54 9.15 -16.08 -1.02
CA GLU A 54 8.51 -17.30 -1.45
C GLU A 54 9.04 -17.86 -2.78
N LEU A 55 9.83 -17.06 -3.52
CA LEU A 55 10.40 -17.45 -4.82
C LEU A 55 11.90 -17.76 -4.70
N PRO A 56 12.44 -18.63 -5.58
CA PRO A 56 13.87 -18.86 -5.60
C PRO A 56 14.68 -17.57 -5.85
N PRO A 57 15.62 -17.19 -4.97
CA PRO A 57 16.38 -15.94 -5.10
C PRO A 57 17.13 -15.80 -6.43
N LEU A 58 17.52 -16.93 -7.05
CA LEU A 58 18.15 -16.95 -8.37
C LEU A 58 17.29 -16.34 -9.47
N TRP A 59 15.95 -16.43 -9.37
CA TRP A 59 15.07 -15.87 -10.38
C TRP A 59 15.07 -14.35 -10.35
N GLU A 60 15.02 -13.79 -9.15
CA GLU A 60 15.07 -12.34 -8.98
C GLU A 60 16.44 -11.78 -9.35
N GLY A 61 17.52 -12.43 -8.89
CA GLY A 61 18.88 -12.04 -9.26
C GLY A 61 19.12 -12.08 -10.77
N ALA A 62 18.63 -13.13 -11.45
CA ALA A 62 18.72 -13.24 -12.90
C ALA A 62 17.87 -12.15 -13.60
N LEU A 63 16.66 -11.85 -13.11
CA LEU A 63 15.83 -10.80 -13.65
C LEU A 63 16.48 -9.43 -13.49
N ALA A 64 16.96 -9.11 -12.29
CA ALA A 64 17.65 -7.84 -12.00
C ALA A 64 18.92 -7.65 -12.83
N ASN A 65 19.70 -8.74 -13.04
CA ASN A 65 20.91 -8.69 -13.85
C ASN A 65 20.63 -8.47 -15.35
N ASN A 66 19.48 -8.93 -15.86
CA ASN A 66 19.08 -8.72 -17.25
C ASN A 66 18.35 -7.38 -17.48
N ALA A 67 17.84 -6.75 -16.42
CA ALA A 67 17.09 -5.51 -16.53
C ALA A 67 18.01 -4.32 -16.84
N ASP A 68 17.59 -3.46 -17.78
CA ASP A 68 18.25 -2.19 -18.06
C ASP A 68 18.06 -1.20 -16.90
N ILE A 69 16.88 -1.23 -16.26
CA ILE A 69 16.56 -0.48 -15.04
C ILE A 69 15.84 -1.42 -14.06
N VAL A 70 16.25 -1.32 -12.80
CA VAL A 70 15.54 -1.94 -11.66
C VAL A 70 14.95 -0.81 -10.81
N PHE A 71 13.64 -0.77 -10.67
CA PHE A 71 13.00 0.04 -9.65
C PHE A 71 12.84 -0.76 -8.37
N ALA A 72 13.13 -0.14 -7.24
CA ALA A 72 12.96 -0.73 -5.91
C ALA A 72 12.03 0.16 -5.08
N ALA A 73 10.99 -0.42 -4.49
CA ALA A 73 9.98 0.33 -3.77
C ALA A 73 10.45 0.84 -2.40
N SER A 74 11.59 0.34 -1.90
CA SER A 74 12.17 0.77 -0.62
C SER A 74 13.69 0.72 -0.64
N PRO A 75 14.38 1.43 0.30
CA PRO A 75 15.83 1.36 0.46
C PRO A 75 16.35 -0.06 0.67
N LEU A 76 15.72 -0.86 1.54
CA LEU A 76 16.14 -2.25 1.78
C LEU A 76 16.06 -3.11 0.52
N LEU A 77 15.02 -2.94 -0.29
CA LEU A 77 14.92 -3.62 -1.59
C LEU A 77 16.01 -3.15 -2.56
N ALA A 78 16.31 -1.85 -2.57
CA ALA A 78 17.37 -1.31 -3.41
C ALA A 78 18.75 -1.87 -3.02
N ASP A 79 19.07 -1.90 -1.72
CA ASP A 79 20.33 -2.45 -1.19
C ASP A 79 20.47 -3.94 -1.49
N ARG A 80 19.35 -4.70 -1.40
CA ARG A 80 19.32 -6.13 -1.70
C ARG A 80 19.58 -6.42 -3.19
N LEU A 81 19.11 -5.54 -4.09
CA LEU A 81 19.23 -5.71 -5.55
C LEU A 81 20.50 -5.11 -6.13
N ALA A 82 21.15 -4.18 -5.43
CA ALA A 82 22.39 -3.53 -5.86
C ALA A 82 23.54 -4.51 -6.25
N PRO A 83 23.72 -5.69 -5.59
CA PRO A 83 24.72 -6.67 -6.04
C PRO A 83 24.39 -7.32 -7.39
N CYS A 84 23.12 -7.32 -7.81
CA CYS A 84 22.65 -7.96 -9.04
C CYS A 84 22.52 -6.99 -10.23
N SER A 85 22.41 -5.67 -9.97
CA SER A 85 22.27 -4.66 -11.03
C SER A 85 22.95 -3.35 -10.63
N SER A 86 23.65 -2.73 -11.58
CA SER A 86 24.23 -1.38 -11.39
C SER A 86 23.22 -0.24 -11.59
N ASN A 87 22.03 -0.54 -12.08
CA ASN A 87 21.02 0.44 -12.48
C ASN A 87 19.76 0.34 -11.61
N VAL A 88 19.96 0.30 -10.29
CA VAL A 88 18.87 0.29 -9.31
C VAL A 88 18.49 1.73 -8.97
N ALA A 89 17.20 2.04 -9.09
CA ALA A 89 16.62 3.33 -8.75
C ALA A 89 15.48 3.17 -7.74
N LEU A 90 15.43 4.03 -6.73
CA LEU A 90 14.35 4.03 -5.75
C LEU A 90 13.05 4.57 -6.37
N LEU A 91 11.98 3.80 -6.31
CA LEU A 91 10.64 4.17 -6.76
C LEU A 91 9.60 3.76 -5.69
N PRO A 92 9.45 4.51 -4.60
CA PRO A 92 8.50 4.20 -3.55
C PRO A 92 7.05 4.27 -4.05
N ASN A 93 6.15 3.63 -3.31
CA ASN A 93 4.72 3.67 -3.57
C ASN A 93 4.18 5.09 -3.77
N GLY A 94 3.07 5.19 -4.46
CA GLY A 94 2.37 6.43 -4.74
C GLY A 94 0.92 6.43 -4.29
N VAL A 95 0.27 7.58 -4.41
CA VAL A 95 -1.14 7.80 -4.07
C VAL A 95 -1.88 8.58 -5.14
N ASN A 96 -3.16 8.27 -5.32
CA ASN A 96 -4.07 9.13 -6.08
C ASN A 96 -4.47 10.34 -5.20
N PHE A 97 -3.53 11.28 -5.04
CA PHE A 97 -3.71 12.43 -4.17
C PHE A 97 -4.99 13.23 -4.45
N PRO A 98 -5.37 13.56 -5.72
CA PRO A 98 -6.61 14.26 -5.99
C PRO A 98 -7.86 13.53 -5.51
N LEU A 99 -7.86 12.20 -5.53
CA LEU A 99 -8.98 11.40 -5.06
C LEU A 99 -9.13 11.46 -3.53
N PHE A 100 -8.01 11.33 -2.80
CA PHE A 100 -8.02 11.19 -1.33
C PHE A 100 -7.90 12.52 -0.59
N SER A 101 -7.45 13.61 -1.23
CA SER A 101 -7.28 14.91 -0.58
C SER A 101 -8.53 15.80 -0.59
N ARG A 102 -9.52 15.44 -1.41
CA ARG A 102 -10.78 16.20 -1.46
C ARG A 102 -11.64 15.85 -0.24
N PRO A 103 -12.27 16.84 0.41
CA PRO A 103 -13.36 16.57 1.35
C PRO A 103 -14.45 15.80 0.60
N SER A 104 -15.01 14.77 1.22
CA SER A 104 -16.12 14.06 0.60
C SER A 104 -17.29 15.01 0.42
N ASP A 105 -17.95 14.93 -0.72
CA ASP A 105 -19.24 15.60 -0.95
C ASP A 105 -20.30 14.74 -0.25
N LEU A 106 -20.46 14.97 1.07
CA LEU A 106 -21.28 14.16 1.97
C LEU A 106 -22.79 14.41 1.76
N SER A 107 -23.26 14.33 0.52
CA SER A 107 -24.70 14.15 0.28
C SER A 107 -25.19 12.79 0.79
N TYR A 108 -24.28 11.88 1.08
CA TYR A 108 -24.54 10.55 1.61
C TYR A 108 -23.61 10.26 2.81
N ASP A 109 -24.21 9.97 3.97
CA ASP A 109 -23.48 9.46 5.13
C ASP A 109 -23.43 7.93 5.06
N PRO A 110 -22.24 7.34 4.82
CA PRO A 110 -22.14 5.89 4.72
C PRO A 110 -22.31 5.17 6.06
N LEU A 111 -22.24 5.90 7.19
CA LEU A 111 -22.32 5.32 8.53
C LEU A 111 -23.68 5.54 9.16
N PRO A 112 -24.15 4.58 9.99
CA PRO A 112 -25.28 4.83 10.88
C PRO A 112 -24.94 5.98 11.84
N GLN A 113 -25.98 6.61 12.41
CA GLN A 113 -25.78 7.66 13.40
C GLN A 113 -24.94 7.13 14.56
N THR A 114 -23.78 7.77 14.77
CA THR A 114 -22.84 7.44 15.86
C THR A 114 -22.90 8.52 16.92
N THR A 115 -22.85 8.15 18.19
CA THR A 115 -22.90 9.10 19.33
C THR A 115 -21.52 9.42 19.88
N GLY A 116 -20.47 8.78 19.39
CA GLY A 116 -19.09 8.91 19.82
C GLY A 116 -18.10 8.95 18.66
N PRO A 117 -16.81 9.02 18.98
CA PRO A 117 -15.75 9.00 17.96
C PRO A 117 -15.81 7.80 17.04
N VAL A 118 -15.45 8.02 15.78
CA VAL A 118 -15.37 7.01 14.73
C VAL A 118 -13.91 6.77 14.36
N LEU A 119 -13.44 5.54 14.51
CA LEU A 119 -12.09 5.14 14.14
C LEU A 119 -12.18 4.13 13.00
N GLY A 120 -11.41 4.33 11.94
CA GLY A 120 -11.58 3.55 10.72
C GLY A 120 -10.32 2.95 10.14
N TRP A 121 -10.47 1.78 9.56
CA TRP A 121 -9.48 1.10 8.74
C TRP A 121 -10.08 0.71 7.40
N ALA A 122 -9.30 0.81 6.31
CA ALA A 122 -9.72 0.39 4.98
C ALA A 122 -8.70 -0.55 4.34
N GLY A 123 -9.18 -1.67 3.80
CA GLY A 123 -8.34 -2.66 3.13
C GLY A 123 -9.01 -4.03 3.06
N THR A 124 -8.33 -5.01 2.47
CA THR A 124 -8.80 -6.41 2.50
C THR A 124 -8.45 -7.04 3.84
N ILE A 125 -9.45 -7.54 4.55
CA ILE A 125 -9.26 -8.25 5.82
C ILE A 125 -8.75 -9.67 5.48
N ARG A 126 -7.45 -9.89 5.69
CA ARG A 126 -6.75 -11.16 5.43
C ARG A 126 -6.41 -11.87 6.73
N PRO A 127 -6.08 -13.18 6.71
CA PRO A 127 -5.65 -13.92 7.90
C PRO A 127 -4.49 -13.28 8.63
N GLU A 128 -3.55 -12.70 7.89
CA GLU A 128 -2.30 -12.12 8.39
C GLU A 128 -2.48 -10.73 9.04
N LEU A 129 -3.68 -10.14 8.93
CA LEU A 129 -3.95 -8.85 9.56
C LEU A 129 -4.13 -9.01 11.07
N ASP A 130 -3.27 -8.38 11.85
CA ASP A 130 -3.38 -8.38 13.31
C ASP A 130 -4.50 -7.44 13.77
N LEU A 131 -5.59 -8.02 14.24
CA LEU A 131 -6.76 -7.30 14.74
C LEU A 131 -6.89 -7.31 16.28
N GLU A 132 -5.91 -7.84 17.03
CA GLU A 132 -5.93 -7.81 18.50
C GLU A 132 -5.96 -6.37 19.04
N PRO A 133 -5.18 -5.39 18.53
CA PRO A 133 -5.27 -4.01 19.01
C PRO A 133 -6.67 -3.41 18.84
N LEU A 134 -7.32 -3.70 17.72
CA LEU A 134 -8.69 -3.26 17.46
C LEU A 134 -9.68 -3.94 18.43
N LEU A 135 -9.57 -5.25 18.62
CA LEU A 135 -10.45 -6.00 19.52
C LEU A 135 -10.33 -5.49 20.96
N TYR A 136 -9.09 -5.22 21.40
CA TYR A 136 -8.82 -4.63 22.69
C TYR A 136 -9.46 -3.24 22.83
N ALA A 137 -9.25 -2.37 21.85
CA ALA A 137 -9.79 -1.02 21.85
C ALA A 137 -11.33 -1.03 21.82
N ALA A 138 -11.94 -1.85 20.97
CA ALA A 138 -13.40 -1.92 20.84
C ALA A 138 -14.09 -2.42 22.11
N ARG A 139 -13.49 -3.35 22.85
CA ARG A 139 -13.99 -3.80 24.15
C ARG A 139 -13.83 -2.77 25.26
N THR A 140 -12.72 -2.03 25.23
CA THR A 140 -12.39 -1.05 26.27
C THR A 140 -13.18 0.26 26.08
N MET A 141 -13.53 0.59 24.85
CA MET A 141 -14.20 1.85 24.48
C MET A 141 -15.56 1.59 23.81
N PRO A 142 -16.57 1.12 24.55
CA PRO A 142 -17.87 0.74 23.96
C PRO A 142 -18.67 1.89 23.36
N ARG A 143 -18.29 3.15 23.64
CA ARG A 143 -18.92 4.34 23.06
C ARG A 143 -18.27 4.80 21.76
N TRP A 144 -17.11 4.24 21.39
CA TRP A 144 -16.46 4.53 20.12
C TRP A 144 -16.99 3.60 19.05
N THR A 145 -17.04 4.03 17.82
CA THR A 145 -17.39 3.19 16.68
C THR A 145 -16.13 2.85 15.90
N PHE A 146 -15.95 1.57 15.62
CA PHE A 146 -14.82 1.06 14.84
C PHE A 146 -15.32 0.56 13.49
N VAL A 147 -14.75 1.07 12.40
CA VAL A 147 -15.13 0.72 11.03
C VAL A 147 -13.98 -0.04 10.36
N LEU A 148 -14.26 -1.24 9.88
CA LEU A 148 -13.34 -1.97 9.00
C LEU A 148 -13.97 -2.09 7.61
N LEU A 149 -13.58 -1.19 6.73
CA LEU A 149 -14.04 -1.10 5.36
C LEU A 149 -13.20 -2.02 4.46
N GLY A 150 -13.84 -2.95 3.79
CA GLY A 150 -13.20 -3.75 2.74
C GLY A 150 -13.69 -5.18 2.66
N PRO A 151 -13.25 -5.90 1.62
CA PRO A 151 -13.58 -7.31 1.48
C PRO A 151 -13.07 -8.13 2.66
N GLN A 152 -13.90 -9.07 3.09
CA GLN A 152 -13.55 -9.99 4.17
C GLN A 152 -13.03 -11.29 3.55
N GLY A 153 -11.72 -11.54 3.67
CA GLY A 153 -11.10 -12.81 3.33
C GLY A 153 -11.46 -13.89 4.36
N GLU A 154 -11.32 -15.14 3.96
CA GLU A 154 -11.46 -16.27 4.87
C GLU A 154 -10.21 -16.39 5.76
N GLY A 155 -10.39 -16.96 6.95
CA GLY A 155 -9.28 -17.41 7.82
C GLY A 155 -8.82 -16.43 8.90
N ASN A 156 -9.26 -15.18 8.96
CA ASN A 156 -8.92 -14.32 10.10
C ASN A 156 -9.69 -14.76 11.35
N SER A 157 -8.96 -15.23 12.36
CA SER A 157 -9.52 -15.85 13.58
C SER A 157 -10.24 -14.85 14.49
N LEU A 158 -9.97 -13.57 14.39
CA LEU A 158 -10.54 -12.52 15.23
C LEU A 158 -11.83 -11.91 14.65
N LEU A 159 -12.05 -12.04 13.36
CA LEU A 159 -13.21 -11.46 12.69
C LEU A 159 -14.55 -11.93 13.28
N PRO A 160 -14.77 -13.21 13.64
CA PRO A 160 -15.99 -13.66 14.31
C PRO A 160 -16.21 -13.00 15.69
N ARG A 161 -15.13 -12.69 16.42
CA ARG A 161 -15.21 -12.03 17.74
C ARG A 161 -15.56 -10.54 17.57
N LEU A 162 -15.00 -9.88 16.56
CA LEU A 162 -15.30 -8.49 16.23
C LEU A 162 -16.75 -8.30 15.79
N ARG A 163 -17.30 -9.24 15.01
CA ARG A 163 -18.71 -9.20 14.58
C ARG A 163 -19.73 -9.24 15.74
N GLN A 164 -19.32 -9.72 16.90
CA GLN A 164 -20.19 -9.79 18.09
C GLN A 164 -20.22 -8.46 18.86
N LEU A 165 -19.33 -7.51 18.54
CA LEU A 165 -19.27 -6.23 19.23
C LEU A 165 -20.22 -5.22 18.56
N PRO A 166 -21.15 -4.59 19.33
CA PRO A 166 -22.16 -3.70 18.78
C PRO A 166 -21.56 -2.39 18.22
N ASN A 167 -20.34 -2.07 18.60
CA ASN A 167 -19.61 -0.87 18.19
C ASN A 167 -18.59 -1.14 17.08
N VAL A 168 -18.63 -2.30 16.44
CA VAL A 168 -17.79 -2.64 15.29
C VAL A 168 -18.67 -2.74 14.04
N VAL A 169 -18.34 -1.95 13.02
CA VAL A 169 -19.05 -1.88 11.73
C VAL A 169 -18.20 -2.50 10.64
N LEU A 170 -18.75 -3.49 9.96
CA LEU A 170 -18.11 -4.26 8.90
C LEU A 170 -18.94 -4.11 7.61
N PRO A 171 -18.85 -2.99 6.89
CA PRO A 171 -19.72 -2.71 5.74
C PRO A 171 -19.43 -3.56 4.51
N GLY A 172 -18.29 -4.26 4.49
CA GLY A 172 -17.80 -4.93 3.29
C GLY A 172 -16.99 -3.99 2.39
N GLY A 173 -16.75 -4.42 1.15
CA GLY A 173 -16.02 -3.61 0.16
C GLY A 173 -16.91 -2.60 -0.54
N CYS A 174 -16.31 -1.50 -0.99
CA CYS A 174 -16.93 -0.51 -1.85
C CYS A 174 -16.01 -0.16 -3.05
N PRO A 175 -16.53 0.49 -4.09
CA PRO A 175 -15.69 1.02 -5.16
C PRO A 175 -14.63 1.98 -4.63
N MET A 176 -13.42 1.97 -5.21
CA MET A 176 -12.29 2.82 -4.79
C MET A 176 -12.67 4.31 -4.73
N ALA A 177 -13.53 4.77 -5.64
CA ALA A 177 -13.98 6.17 -5.65
C ALA A 177 -14.79 6.58 -4.41
N GLN A 178 -15.33 5.61 -3.66
CA GLN A 178 -16.13 5.85 -2.45
C GLN A 178 -15.30 5.68 -1.16
N VAL A 179 -14.12 5.09 -1.23
CA VAL A 179 -13.25 4.90 -0.05
C VAL A 179 -12.98 6.22 0.68
N PRO A 180 -12.67 7.34 -0.01
CA PRO A 180 -12.47 8.61 0.67
C PRO A 180 -13.66 9.06 1.51
N ASP A 181 -14.90 8.81 1.07
CA ASP A 181 -16.10 9.21 1.80
C ASP A 181 -16.18 8.53 3.18
N TRP A 182 -15.79 7.25 3.25
CA TRP A 182 -15.66 6.51 4.51
C TRP A 182 -14.52 7.04 5.38
N LEU A 183 -13.35 7.30 4.79
CA LEU A 183 -12.21 7.80 5.53
C LEU A 183 -12.45 9.18 6.14
N TYR A 184 -13.14 10.05 5.42
CA TYR A 184 -13.51 11.38 5.92
C TYR A 184 -14.58 11.35 7.03
N ARG A 185 -15.32 10.26 7.20
CA ARG A 185 -16.25 10.04 8.32
C ARG A 185 -15.53 9.58 9.58
N CYS A 186 -14.30 9.12 9.47
CA CYS A 186 -13.50 8.73 10.62
C CYS A 186 -12.81 9.94 11.24
N ASP A 187 -12.77 9.99 12.57
CA ASP A 187 -12.00 10.99 13.31
C ASP A 187 -10.52 10.62 13.35
N VAL A 188 -10.21 9.32 13.43
CA VAL A 188 -8.86 8.75 13.43
C VAL A 188 -8.82 7.57 12.46
N LEU A 189 -7.76 7.47 11.67
CA LEU A 189 -7.49 6.34 10.80
C LEU A 189 -6.51 5.37 11.47
N LEU A 190 -6.76 4.09 11.28
CA LEU A 190 -6.03 3.03 11.93
C LEU A 190 -5.22 2.24 10.91
N ASP A 191 -3.99 1.86 11.26
CA ASP A 191 -3.22 0.92 10.47
C ASP A 191 -2.65 -0.18 11.37
N PHE A 192 -2.81 -1.44 10.95
CA PHE A 192 -2.48 -2.60 11.74
C PHE A 192 -1.27 -3.32 11.19
N LEU A 193 -0.47 -3.85 12.09
CA LEU A 193 0.63 -4.71 11.77
C LEU A 193 0.12 -5.94 10.99
N ARG A 194 0.89 -6.37 10.01
CA ARG A 194 0.68 -7.62 9.30
C ARG A 194 1.78 -8.58 9.70
N ASP A 195 1.41 -9.86 9.84
CA ASP A 195 2.34 -10.94 10.18
C ASP A 195 3.27 -11.30 9.00
N ASP A 196 2.90 -10.88 7.80
CA ASP A 196 3.68 -11.06 6.58
C ASP A 196 4.74 -9.94 6.43
N ARG A 197 5.84 -9.99 7.14
CA ARG A 197 6.96 -9.06 7.01
C ARG A 197 7.64 -9.11 5.64
N THR A 198 6.90 -8.82 4.58
CA THR A 198 7.43 -8.89 3.22
C THR A 198 8.37 -7.73 2.87
N CYS A 199 8.32 -6.63 3.63
CA CYS A 199 9.28 -5.52 3.48
C CYS A 199 9.12 -4.56 4.68
N ASP A 200 10.10 -4.50 5.57
CA ASP A 200 10.01 -3.76 6.84
C ASP A 200 10.01 -2.24 6.65
N ASP A 201 10.62 -1.71 5.59
CA ASP A 201 10.73 -0.26 5.33
C ASP A 201 9.76 0.25 4.24
N LEU A 202 8.85 -0.58 3.77
CA LEU A 202 7.91 -0.22 2.72
C LEU A 202 6.70 0.57 3.24
N VAL A 203 6.58 1.84 2.88
CA VAL A 203 5.38 2.64 3.14
C VAL A 203 4.27 2.21 2.18
N SER A 204 3.15 1.73 2.70
CA SER A 204 2.03 1.23 1.90
C SER A 204 1.27 2.35 1.19
N CYS A 205 0.64 2.04 0.04
CA CYS A 205 -0.29 2.97 -0.63
C CYS A 205 -1.41 3.43 0.33
N ARG A 206 -1.94 2.52 1.17
CA ARG A 206 -2.97 2.83 2.17
C ARG A 206 -2.51 3.91 3.16
N MET A 207 -1.28 3.84 3.65
CA MET A 207 -0.74 4.88 4.53
C MET A 207 -0.75 6.24 3.82
N LEU A 208 -0.31 6.30 2.57
CA LEU A 208 -0.32 7.53 1.77
C LEU A 208 -1.75 8.03 1.49
N GLU A 209 -2.71 7.13 1.29
CA GLU A 209 -4.14 7.45 1.16
C GLU A 209 -4.68 8.10 2.44
N TYR A 210 -4.31 7.56 3.60
CA TYR A 210 -4.68 8.12 4.89
C TYR A 210 -4.09 9.51 5.10
N LEU A 211 -2.80 9.67 4.83
CA LEU A 211 -2.13 10.97 4.93
C LEU A 211 -2.75 12.01 4.00
N ALA A 212 -3.20 11.61 2.79
CA ALA A 212 -3.85 12.51 1.84
C ALA A 212 -5.16 13.10 2.40
N THR A 213 -5.89 12.38 3.25
CA THR A 213 -7.08 12.93 3.92
C THR A 213 -6.74 14.04 4.92
N GLY A 214 -5.54 14.01 5.49
CA GLY A 214 -5.11 14.88 6.59
C GLY A 214 -5.60 14.42 7.97
N ARG A 215 -6.38 13.33 8.08
CA ARG A 215 -6.85 12.78 9.35
C ARG A 215 -5.67 12.25 10.18
N PRO A 216 -5.76 12.27 11.52
CA PRO A 216 -4.80 11.59 12.38
C PRO A 216 -4.73 10.11 12.04
N VAL A 217 -3.52 9.55 12.07
CA VAL A 217 -3.28 8.13 11.80
C VAL A 217 -2.58 7.51 13.00
N VAL A 218 -3.13 6.41 13.50
CA VAL A 218 -2.50 5.57 14.54
C VAL A 218 -2.15 4.22 13.93
N SER A 219 -0.89 3.83 14.07
CA SER A 219 -0.33 2.68 13.38
C SER A 219 0.36 1.72 14.34
N MET A 220 0.25 0.42 14.06
CA MET A 220 1.02 -0.67 14.67
C MET A 220 2.15 -1.13 13.74
N LEU A 221 2.50 -0.35 12.73
CA LEU A 221 3.59 -0.67 11.81
C LEU A 221 4.94 -0.72 12.52
N TRP A 222 5.87 -1.45 11.93
CA TRP A 222 7.24 -1.53 12.40
C TRP A 222 7.89 -0.14 12.41
N PRO A 223 8.83 0.13 13.33
CA PRO A 223 9.51 1.42 13.41
C PRO A 223 10.07 1.90 12.08
N ASP A 224 10.70 1.00 11.31
CA ASP A 224 11.32 1.30 10.02
C ASP A 224 10.32 1.78 8.96
N GLN A 225 9.05 1.35 9.06
CA GLN A 225 7.97 1.81 8.17
C GLN A 225 7.40 3.18 8.58
N ILE A 226 7.60 3.60 9.82
CA ILE A 226 7.14 4.88 10.36
C ILE A 226 8.25 5.94 10.31
N GLU A 227 9.51 5.54 10.39
CA GLU A 227 10.67 6.44 10.36
C GLU A 227 10.63 7.45 9.19
N PRO A 228 10.23 7.06 7.95
CA PRO A 228 10.10 8.00 6.85
C PRO A 228 8.94 9.01 7.02
N LEU A 229 8.10 8.86 8.06
CA LEU A 229 6.88 9.64 8.29
C LEU A 229 6.91 10.35 9.66
N PRO A 230 7.99 11.05 10.04
CA PRO A 230 8.12 11.66 11.34
C PRO A 230 7.02 12.72 11.53
N ASP A 231 6.49 12.80 12.75
CA ASP A 231 5.51 13.80 13.18
C ASP A 231 4.15 13.80 12.43
N VAL A 232 3.85 12.77 11.62
CA VAL A 232 2.58 12.69 10.88
C VAL A 232 1.77 11.43 11.20
N VAL A 233 2.40 10.42 11.80
CA VAL A 233 1.78 9.15 12.22
C VAL A 233 2.11 8.89 13.69
N TYR A 234 1.14 8.42 14.45
CA TYR A 234 1.30 7.96 15.82
C TYR A 234 1.63 6.46 15.79
N GLY A 235 2.87 6.08 16.09
CA GLY A 235 3.32 4.69 16.11
C GLY A 235 3.16 4.05 17.48
N ALA A 236 2.45 2.91 17.58
CA ALA A 236 2.25 2.15 18.80
C ALA A 236 3.03 0.82 18.76
N HIS A 237 3.48 0.37 19.94
CA HIS A 237 4.24 -0.88 20.12
C HIS A 237 3.48 -1.91 20.97
N SER A 238 2.26 -1.59 21.41
CA SER A 238 1.39 -2.48 22.19
C SER A 238 -0.08 -2.06 22.06
N ASP A 239 -1.01 -2.97 22.36
CA ASP A 239 -2.46 -2.70 22.35
C ASP A 239 -2.84 -1.56 23.30
N GLN A 240 -2.17 -1.45 24.44
CA GLN A 240 -2.41 -0.39 25.42
C GLN A 240 -1.92 0.96 24.89
N GLU A 241 -0.74 0.98 24.30
CA GLU A 241 -0.20 2.19 23.67
C GLU A 241 -1.03 2.61 22.47
N PHE A 242 -1.46 1.65 21.65
CA PHE A 242 -2.37 1.91 20.53
C PHE A 242 -3.65 2.63 20.99
N LEU A 243 -4.31 2.13 22.03
CA LEU A 243 -5.50 2.77 22.60
C LEU A 243 -5.20 4.16 23.16
N THR A 244 -4.05 4.32 23.83
CA THR A 244 -3.60 5.61 24.38
C THR A 244 -3.38 6.63 23.26
N LEU A 245 -2.72 6.22 22.18
CA LEU A 245 -2.48 7.07 21.02
C LEU A 245 -3.77 7.37 20.24
N CYS A 246 -4.73 6.45 20.19
CA CYS A 246 -6.06 6.75 19.64
C CYS A 246 -6.76 7.87 20.41
N ARG A 247 -6.69 7.87 21.75
CA ARG A 247 -7.22 8.99 22.57
C ARG A 247 -6.49 10.29 22.28
N HIS A 248 -5.16 10.25 22.24
CA HIS A 248 -4.35 11.41 21.92
C HIS A 248 -4.66 11.98 20.53
N ALA A 249 -4.83 11.10 19.55
CA ALA A 249 -5.19 11.48 18.18
C ALA A 249 -6.57 12.14 18.08
N LEU A 250 -7.53 11.70 18.92
CA LEU A 250 -8.86 12.33 19.02
C LEU A 250 -8.80 13.73 19.64
N ASP A 251 -7.85 13.98 20.53
CA ASP A 251 -7.62 15.28 21.18
C ASP A 251 -6.71 16.20 20.35
N GLU A 252 -6.23 15.73 19.18
CA GLU A 252 -5.39 16.55 18.30
C GLU A 252 -6.14 17.82 17.86
N PRO A 253 -5.54 19.02 18.05
CA PRO A 253 -6.18 20.25 17.60
C PRO A 253 -6.53 20.21 16.10
N PRO A 254 -7.69 20.71 15.69
CA PRO A 254 -8.10 20.72 14.28
C PRO A 254 -7.01 21.34 13.39
N ASN A 255 -6.66 20.62 12.31
CA ASN A 255 -5.62 21.01 11.33
C ASN A 255 -4.18 21.10 11.87
N PHE A 256 -3.89 20.69 13.09
CA PHE A 256 -2.54 20.78 13.68
C PHE A 256 -1.47 20.11 12.77
N ALA A 257 -1.64 18.85 12.41
CA ALA A 257 -0.73 18.13 11.51
C ALA A 257 -1.34 17.82 10.14
N ALA A 258 -2.60 18.20 9.89
CA ALA A 258 -3.32 17.85 8.65
C ALA A 258 -2.58 18.32 7.38
N GLN A 259 -2.06 19.55 7.40
CA GLN A 259 -1.31 20.07 6.25
C GLN A 259 0.01 19.31 6.03
N ARG A 260 0.72 18.93 7.09
CA ARG A 260 1.95 18.13 6.98
C ARG A 260 1.65 16.76 6.39
N ARG A 261 0.60 16.07 6.87
CA ARG A 261 0.14 14.78 6.32
C ARG A 261 -0.15 14.89 4.83
N ARG A 262 -0.95 15.89 4.43
CA ARG A 262 -1.25 16.13 3.00
C ARG A 262 -0.02 16.45 2.18
N SER A 263 0.94 17.20 2.72
CA SER A 263 2.18 17.51 2.00
C SER A 263 3.02 16.27 1.73
N HIS A 264 3.13 15.34 2.70
CA HIS A 264 3.78 14.05 2.49
C HIS A 264 3.10 13.24 1.39
N ALA A 265 1.78 13.13 1.44
CA ALA A 265 1.02 12.40 0.42
C ALA A 265 1.13 13.07 -0.97
N ALA A 266 1.08 14.39 -1.04
CA ALA A 266 1.21 15.13 -2.29
C ALA A 266 2.58 14.88 -2.96
N ALA A 267 3.66 14.84 -2.16
CA ALA A 267 5.01 14.52 -2.63
C ALA A 267 5.15 13.09 -3.15
N ALA A 268 4.26 12.19 -2.72
CA ALA A 268 4.17 10.81 -3.17
C ALA A 268 3.07 10.57 -4.21
N SER A 269 2.57 11.60 -4.90
CA SER A 269 1.48 11.44 -5.87
C SER A 269 1.93 10.66 -7.11
N TRP A 270 1.03 9.84 -7.69
CA TRP A 270 1.31 9.07 -8.90
C TRP A 270 1.83 9.92 -10.07
N PRO A 271 1.32 11.14 -10.35
CA PRO A 271 1.89 11.99 -11.40
C PRO A 271 3.39 12.30 -11.18
N LEU A 272 3.80 12.55 -9.93
CA LEU A 272 5.22 12.79 -9.62
C LEU A 272 6.05 11.51 -9.79
N ARG A 273 5.53 10.34 -9.38
CA ARG A 273 6.17 9.05 -9.62
C ARG A 273 6.32 8.77 -11.12
N CYS A 274 5.27 9.00 -11.92
CA CYS A 274 5.35 8.87 -13.37
C CYS A 274 6.42 9.79 -13.99
N THR A 275 6.51 11.04 -13.54
CA THR A 275 7.55 11.97 -13.99
C THR A 275 8.95 11.45 -13.65
N GLN A 276 9.14 10.93 -12.44
CA GLN A 276 10.40 10.32 -12.02
C GLN A 276 10.77 9.14 -12.93
N VAL A 277 9.84 8.23 -13.18
CA VAL A 277 10.01 7.07 -14.07
C VAL A 277 10.42 7.53 -15.48
N VAL A 278 9.65 8.45 -16.08
CA VAL A 278 9.94 8.97 -17.43
C VAL A 278 11.33 9.56 -17.52
N ASN A 279 11.74 10.36 -16.53
CA ASN A 279 13.08 10.97 -16.50
C ASN A 279 14.19 9.90 -16.43
N ILE A 280 14.03 8.86 -15.60
CA ILE A 280 15.01 7.78 -15.47
C ILE A 280 15.10 6.99 -16.79
N LEU A 281 13.97 6.60 -17.38
CA LEU A 281 13.95 5.84 -18.62
C LEU A 281 14.51 6.66 -19.81
N THR A 282 14.21 7.96 -19.88
CA THR A 282 14.77 8.84 -20.90
C THR A 282 16.30 8.96 -20.74
N THR A 283 16.78 9.10 -19.50
CA THR A 283 18.23 9.17 -19.24
C THR A 283 18.94 7.86 -19.61
N ALA A 284 18.26 6.74 -19.46
CA ALA A 284 18.76 5.42 -19.85
C ALA A 284 18.63 5.14 -21.36
N GLY A 285 18.01 6.02 -22.13
CA GLY A 285 17.80 5.84 -23.58
C GLY A 285 16.73 4.80 -23.93
N LEU A 286 15.79 4.55 -23.00
CA LEU A 286 14.69 3.59 -23.16
C LEU A 286 13.38 4.25 -23.59
N LEU A 287 13.33 5.59 -23.62
CA LEU A 287 12.24 6.41 -24.14
C LEU A 287 12.78 7.49 -25.07
#